data_8aee846b252e9ee2b63169bc63296473
#
_entry.id   8aee846b252e9ee2b63169bc63296473
#
_cell.length_a   1.000
_cell.length_b   1.000
_cell.length_c   1.000
_cell.angle_alpha   90.00
_cell.angle_beta   90.00
_cell.angle_gamma   90.00
#
_symmetry.space_group_name_H-M   'P 1'
#
loop_
_entity.id
_entity.type
_entity.pdbx_description
1 polymer ?
#
loop_
_entity_poly.entity_id
_entity_poly.type
_entity_poly.pdbx_seq_one_letter_code
_entity_poly.pdbx_strand_id
1 'polypeptide(L)'
;MPPLTNIVFMGMGDAGRNAMNVKLAATSLIDGEKFRMARSKITISTVGPSPDCFRELSDADGMLAWSVHAADDELRKKLVPSAKYTVDELRTGLLDALQPRPARQRTLMLAATLIAGVNDSPEDARKLAAFVSPIVDVAQKVNVDLIPVNPTDHAPDFLRPSDDALESFRDAIRQVEPRVHVALRVTRGDDKTAACGQLHIQRKSLSEARAAAESAVDAGETPRLVLRRKRDR
;
A
#
# COMPACT_ATOMS: atom_id res chain seq x y z
N MET A 1 -4.52 24.50 -11.78
CA MET A 1 -4.10 23.19 -11.30
C MET A 1 -4.26 22.17 -12.43
N PRO A 2 -3.32 21.24 -12.62
CA PRO A 2 -3.52 20.16 -13.58
C PRO A 2 -4.74 19.32 -13.16
N PRO A 3 -5.49 18.74 -14.09
CA PRO A 3 -6.64 17.91 -13.76
C PRO A 3 -6.21 16.65 -13.01
N LEU A 4 -7.04 16.19 -12.07
CA LEU A 4 -6.85 14.90 -11.40
C LEU A 4 -6.96 13.78 -12.44
N THR A 5 -5.92 12.93 -12.49
CA THR A 5 -5.86 11.82 -13.47
C THR A 5 -6.18 10.47 -12.85
N ASN A 6 -5.93 10.29 -11.55
CA ASN A 6 -6.21 9.06 -10.80
C ASN A 6 -6.34 9.34 -9.31
N ILE A 7 -7.01 8.46 -8.60
CA ILE A 7 -7.16 8.47 -7.15
C ILE A 7 -6.76 7.11 -6.59
N VAL A 8 -6.02 7.13 -5.49
CA VAL A 8 -5.62 5.93 -4.76
C VAL A 8 -6.02 6.06 -3.29
N PHE A 9 -6.68 5.03 -2.75
CA PHE A 9 -6.98 4.93 -1.33
C PHE A 9 -5.78 4.28 -0.62
N MET A 10 -4.71 5.05 -0.41
CA MET A 10 -3.40 4.59 0.12
C MET A 10 -2.76 5.55 1.14
N GLY A 11 -3.47 6.55 1.64
CA GLY A 11 -2.86 7.63 2.44
C GLY A 11 -2.78 7.32 3.93
N MET A 12 -3.92 7.22 4.58
CA MET A 12 -4.06 6.98 6.02
C MET A 12 -5.14 5.93 6.28
N GLY A 13 -4.90 5.05 7.26
CA GLY A 13 -5.79 3.94 7.54
C GLY A 13 -5.71 2.86 6.46
N ASP A 14 -6.68 1.96 6.48
CA ASP A 14 -6.77 0.82 5.56
C ASP A 14 -8.18 0.72 4.99
N ALA A 15 -8.30 0.59 3.66
CA ALA A 15 -9.59 0.51 3.00
C ALA A 15 -10.42 -0.71 3.44
N GLY A 16 -9.77 -1.83 3.73
CA GLY A 16 -10.42 -3.04 4.21
C GLY A 16 -11.01 -2.92 5.63
N ARG A 17 -10.57 -1.92 6.40
CA ARG A 17 -11.16 -1.59 7.72
C ARG A 17 -12.28 -0.56 7.63
N ASN A 18 -12.51 0.01 6.46
CA ASN A 18 -13.49 1.06 6.22
C ASN A 18 -14.22 0.87 4.88
N ALA A 19 -14.47 -0.39 4.52
CA ALA A 19 -14.95 -0.80 3.21
C ALA A 19 -16.22 -0.06 2.80
N MET A 20 -17.18 0.11 3.71
CA MET A 20 -18.44 0.80 3.42
C MET A 20 -18.22 2.24 2.96
N ASN A 21 -17.45 3.04 3.70
CA ASN A 21 -17.23 4.44 3.33
C ASN A 21 -16.34 4.58 2.08
N VAL A 22 -15.37 3.66 1.91
CA VAL A 22 -14.53 3.61 0.71
C VAL A 22 -15.38 3.33 -0.54
N LYS A 23 -16.33 2.39 -0.47
CA LYS A 23 -17.27 2.11 -1.55
C LYS A 23 -18.14 3.34 -1.88
N LEU A 24 -18.72 3.98 -0.87
CA LEU A 24 -19.51 5.20 -1.06
C LEU A 24 -18.71 6.32 -1.73
N ALA A 25 -17.45 6.51 -1.30
CA ALA A 25 -16.55 7.48 -1.91
C ALA A 25 -16.22 7.11 -3.36
N ALA A 26 -15.89 5.84 -3.64
CA ALA A 26 -15.59 5.37 -4.98
C ALA A 26 -16.78 5.54 -5.92
N THR A 27 -18.00 5.21 -5.48
CA THR A 27 -19.24 5.44 -6.25
C THR A 27 -19.43 6.93 -6.55
N SER A 28 -19.19 7.81 -5.57
CA SER A 28 -19.27 9.26 -5.81
C SER A 28 -18.23 9.75 -6.83
N LEU A 29 -17.04 9.14 -6.88
CA LEU A 29 -15.99 9.51 -7.83
C LEU A 29 -16.34 9.14 -9.29
N ILE A 30 -17.05 8.03 -9.50
CA ILE A 30 -17.47 7.60 -10.85
C ILE A 30 -18.77 8.26 -11.31
N ASP A 31 -19.53 8.83 -10.39
CA ASP A 31 -20.82 9.46 -10.65
C ASP A 31 -20.71 10.52 -11.76
N GLY A 32 -21.57 10.38 -12.79
CA GLY A 32 -21.57 11.24 -13.98
C GLY A 32 -21.94 12.70 -13.70
N GLU A 33 -22.63 12.98 -12.60
CA GLU A 33 -23.03 14.33 -12.20
C GLU A 33 -22.03 14.98 -11.23
N LYS A 34 -21.04 14.18 -10.70
CA LYS A 34 -20.04 14.68 -9.75
C LYS A 34 -18.64 14.74 -10.39
N PHE A 35 -17.87 13.65 -10.26
CA PHE A 35 -16.45 13.66 -10.66
C PHE A 35 -16.18 12.98 -12.00
N ARG A 36 -17.06 12.12 -12.48
CA ARG A 36 -16.97 11.42 -13.79
C ARG A 36 -15.69 10.65 -14.01
N MET A 37 -15.08 10.13 -12.94
CA MET A 37 -13.85 9.36 -13.08
C MET A 37 -14.13 7.97 -13.65
N ALA A 38 -13.24 7.49 -14.51
CA ALA A 38 -13.29 6.10 -14.94
C ALA A 38 -12.88 5.18 -13.78
N ARG A 39 -13.55 4.03 -13.61
CA ARG A 39 -13.20 3.01 -12.58
C ARG A 39 -11.73 2.60 -12.62
N SER A 40 -11.14 2.52 -13.82
CA SER A 40 -9.73 2.21 -14.02
C SER A 40 -8.76 3.26 -13.48
N LYS A 41 -9.26 4.42 -13.08
CA LYS A 41 -8.48 5.52 -12.46
C LYS A 41 -8.62 5.56 -10.93
N ILE A 42 -9.32 4.61 -10.36
CA ILE A 42 -9.52 4.49 -8.91
C ILE A 42 -8.86 3.19 -8.45
N THR A 43 -7.96 3.28 -7.48
CA THR A 43 -7.31 2.12 -6.85
C THR A 43 -7.65 2.07 -5.38
N ILE A 44 -8.15 0.92 -4.93
CA ILE A 44 -8.54 0.68 -3.54
C ILE A 44 -7.56 -0.33 -2.96
N SER A 45 -6.67 0.12 -2.08
CA SER A 45 -5.60 -0.69 -1.51
C SER A 45 -5.88 -1.07 -0.07
N THR A 46 -5.55 -2.31 0.26
CA THR A 46 -5.61 -2.83 1.62
C THR A 46 -4.38 -3.70 1.92
N VAL A 47 -3.98 -3.76 3.18
CA VAL A 47 -3.00 -4.77 3.64
C VAL A 47 -3.63 -6.15 3.85
N GLY A 48 -4.97 -6.26 3.73
CA GLY A 48 -5.69 -7.48 4.01
C GLY A 48 -5.80 -7.75 5.52
N PRO A 49 -6.55 -6.94 6.29
CA PRO A 49 -6.74 -7.18 7.73
C PRO A 49 -7.51 -8.47 8.04
N SER A 50 -8.30 -8.96 7.10
CA SER A 50 -9.00 -10.25 7.13
C SER A 50 -9.36 -10.71 5.71
N PRO A 51 -9.66 -12.00 5.47
CA PRO A 51 -10.20 -12.46 4.20
C PRO A 51 -11.51 -11.75 3.82
N ASP A 52 -12.36 -11.44 4.80
CA ASP A 52 -13.66 -10.80 4.58
C ASP A 52 -13.52 -9.37 4.05
N CYS A 53 -12.44 -8.66 4.35
CA CYS A 53 -12.25 -7.31 3.83
C CYS A 53 -12.21 -7.27 2.30
N PHE A 54 -11.68 -8.31 1.65
CA PHE A 54 -11.71 -8.42 0.20
C PHE A 54 -13.13 -8.69 -0.31
N ARG A 55 -13.89 -9.56 0.37
CA ARG A 55 -15.30 -9.86 0.02
C ARG A 55 -16.17 -8.62 0.15
N GLU A 56 -15.99 -7.83 1.21
CA GLU A 56 -16.67 -6.55 1.40
C GLU A 56 -16.35 -5.52 0.32
N LEU A 57 -15.14 -5.57 -0.27
CA LEU A 57 -14.70 -4.71 -1.36
C LEU A 57 -15.00 -5.29 -2.76
N SER A 58 -15.65 -6.46 -2.86
CA SER A 58 -15.86 -7.17 -4.13
C SER A 58 -16.66 -6.36 -5.15
N ASP A 59 -17.61 -5.55 -4.71
CA ASP A 59 -18.46 -4.67 -5.54
C ASP A 59 -17.96 -3.22 -5.63
N ALA A 60 -16.80 -2.91 -5.06
CA ALA A 60 -16.27 -1.56 -5.05
C ALA A 60 -15.92 -1.05 -6.47
N ASP A 61 -16.23 0.22 -6.71
CA ASP A 61 -15.98 0.90 -7.98
C ASP A 61 -14.51 1.33 -8.13
N GLY A 62 -13.65 0.37 -8.42
CA GLY A 62 -12.22 0.59 -8.60
C GLY A 62 -11.44 -0.71 -8.78
N MET A 63 -10.16 -0.56 -9.07
CA MET A 63 -9.21 -1.66 -9.08
C MET A 63 -8.84 -2.01 -7.63
N LEU A 64 -8.91 -3.29 -7.28
CA LEU A 64 -8.40 -3.75 -5.99
C LEU A 64 -6.87 -3.80 -6.01
N ALA A 65 -6.28 -3.43 -4.89
CA ALA A 65 -4.85 -3.55 -4.65
C ALA A 65 -4.60 -4.19 -3.29
N TRP A 66 -3.66 -5.11 -3.24
CA TRP A 66 -3.26 -5.77 -2.00
C TRP A 66 -1.78 -5.54 -1.72
N SER A 67 -1.48 -4.91 -0.60
CA SER A 67 -0.11 -4.78 -0.06
C SER A 67 0.27 -6.11 0.61
N VAL A 68 0.76 -7.05 -0.19
CA VAL A 68 1.08 -8.42 0.26
C VAL A 68 2.42 -8.47 0.99
N HIS A 69 3.42 -7.74 0.51
CA HIS A 69 4.80 -7.59 0.99
C HIS A 69 5.64 -8.87 1.00
N ALA A 70 5.08 -10.03 1.36
CA ALA A 70 5.74 -11.33 1.32
C ALA A 70 4.71 -12.44 1.14
N ALA A 71 5.13 -13.56 0.51
CA ALA A 71 4.34 -14.78 0.35
C ALA A 71 4.60 -15.82 1.47
N ASP A 72 5.46 -15.49 2.41
CA ASP A 72 5.77 -16.27 3.60
C ASP A 72 5.12 -15.62 4.82
N ASP A 73 4.41 -16.42 5.63
CA ASP A 73 3.61 -15.91 6.76
C ASP A 73 4.48 -15.29 7.85
N GLU A 74 5.61 -15.91 8.19
CA GLU A 74 6.52 -15.40 9.24
C GLU A 74 7.18 -14.10 8.81
N LEU A 75 7.61 -14.04 7.54
CA LEU A 75 8.18 -12.82 6.99
C LEU A 75 7.12 -11.72 6.88
N ARG A 76 5.93 -12.08 6.39
CA ARG A 76 4.83 -11.12 6.29
C ARG A 76 4.41 -10.55 7.64
N LYS A 77 4.38 -11.38 8.69
CA LYS A 77 4.05 -10.94 10.05
C LYS A 77 5.06 -9.93 10.60
N LYS A 78 6.34 -10.07 10.23
CA LYS A 78 7.38 -9.08 10.57
C LYS A 78 7.18 -7.76 9.82
N LEU A 79 6.82 -7.82 8.53
CA LEU A 79 6.62 -6.64 7.67
C LEU A 79 5.27 -5.95 7.91
N VAL A 80 4.25 -6.72 8.31
CA VAL A 80 2.89 -6.26 8.60
C VAL A 80 2.50 -6.72 10.01
N PRO A 81 2.93 -6.04 11.08
CA PRO A 81 2.68 -6.50 12.45
C PRO A 81 1.20 -6.66 12.83
N SER A 82 0.30 -6.03 12.06
CA SER A 82 -1.15 -6.17 12.22
C SER A 82 -1.73 -7.42 11.53
N ALA A 83 -0.91 -8.22 10.83
CA ALA A 83 -1.36 -9.43 10.15
C ALA A 83 -1.79 -10.50 11.17
N LYS A 84 -3.02 -11.01 11.02
CA LYS A 84 -3.60 -12.04 11.88
C LYS A 84 -3.92 -13.34 11.13
N TYR A 85 -3.95 -13.28 9.82
CA TYR A 85 -4.32 -14.37 8.92
C TYR A 85 -3.12 -14.75 8.06
N THR A 86 -3.08 -16.01 7.66
CA THR A 86 -2.09 -16.51 6.71
C THR A 86 -2.27 -15.87 5.32
N VAL A 87 -1.22 -15.88 4.53
CA VAL A 87 -1.30 -15.37 3.15
C VAL A 87 -2.29 -16.19 2.30
N ASP A 88 -2.42 -17.48 2.58
CA ASP A 88 -3.34 -18.38 1.87
C ASP A 88 -4.81 -18.10 2.23
N GLU A 89 -5.13 -17.85 3.51
CA GLU A 89 -6.48 -17.41 3.92
C GLU A 89 -6.85 -16.10 3.24
N LEU A 90 -5.93 -15.15 3.20
CA LEU A 90 -6.13 -13.86 2.56
C LEU A 90 -6.27 -13.99 1.04
N ARG A 91 -5.47 -14.86 0.40
CA ARG A 91 -5.60 -15.18 -1.02
C ARG A 91 -6.97 -15.77 -1.34
N THR A 92 -7.46 -16.68 -0.51
CA THR A 92 -8.81 -17.25 -0.66
C THR A 92 -9.87 -16.15 -0.63
N GLY A 93 -9.84 -15.26 0.36
CA GLY A 93 -10.77 -14.13 0.43
C GLY A 93 -10.68 -13.19 -0.79
N LEU A 94 -9.48 -12.97 -1.32
CA LEU A 94 -9.27 -12.20 -2.54
C LEU A 94 -9.86 -12.90 -3.77
N LEU A 95 -9.66 -14.21 -3.92
CA LEU A 95 -10.22 -14.98 -5.02
C LEU A 95 -11.74 -14.97 -4.99
N ASP A 96 -12.34 -15.14 -3.81
CA ASP A 96 -13.79 -15.01 -3.60
C ASP A 96 -14.31 -13.61 -4.01
N ALA A 97 -13.53 -12.57 -3.73
CA ALA A 97 -13.89 -11.20 -4.10
C ALA A 97 -13.76 -10.92 -5.61
N LEU A 98 -12.85 -11.59 -6.30
CA LEU A 98 -12.65 -11.40 -7.73
C LEU A 98 -13.68 -12.15 -8.57
N GLN A 99 -14.13 -13.33 -8.14
CA GLN A 99 -15.06 -14.18 -8.91
C GLN A 99 -16.37 -13.47 -9.32
N PRO A 100 -17.09 -12.75 -8.44
CA PRO A 100 -18.33 -12.09 -8.81
C PRO A 100 -18.12 -10.85 -9.69
N ARG A 101 -16.90 -10.32 -9.77
CA ARG A 101 -16.62 -9.13 -10.58
C ARG A 101 -16.69 -9.45 -12.07
N PRO A 102 -17.22 -8.55 -12.90
CA PRO A 102 -17.11 -8.70 -14.36
C PRO A 102 -15.65 -8.83 -14.79
N ALA A 103 -15.35 -9.65 -15.78
CA ALA A 103 -13.98 -9.93 -16.23
C ALA A 103 -13.12 -8.66 -16.39
N ARG A 104 -13.67 -7.62 -17.05
CA ARG A 104 -13.01 -6.31 -17.23
C ARG A 104 -12.66 -5.58 -15.94
N GLN A 105 -13.21 -5.99 -14.80
CA GLN A 105 -12.96 -5.40 -13.48
C GLN A 105 -12.09 -6.32 -12.60
N ARG A 106 -11.66 -7.48 -13.10
CA ARG A 106 -10.75 -8.39 -12.41
C ARG A 106 -9.28 -8.02 -12.63
N THR A 107 -9.00 -6.74 -12.78
CA THR A 107 -7.62 -6.23 -12.74
C THR A 107 -7.23 -6.03 -11.29
N LEU A 108 -6.08 -6.60 -10.91
CA LEU A 108 -5.54 -6.55 -9.56
C LEU A 108 -4.15 -5.94 -9.56
N MET A 109 -3.82 -5.19 -8.51
CA MET A 109 -2.47 -4.79 -8.19
C MET A 109 -2.01 -5.50 -6.90
N LEU A 110 -0.86 -6.12 -6.94
CA LEU A 110 -0.16 -6.64 -5.77
C LEU A 110 1.05 -5.75 -5.52
N ALA A 111 1.19 -5.24 -4.31
CA ALA A 111 2.31 -4.39 -3.95
C ALA A 111 3.21 -5.10 -2.94
N ALA A 112 4.51 -5.09 -3.19
CA ALA A 112 5.52 -5.58 -2.28
C ALA A 112 6.58 -4.50 -2.04
N THR A 113 6.72 -4.06 -0.79
CA THR A 113 7.85 -3.21 -0.40
C THR A 113 9.06 -4.10 -0.21
N LEU A 114 10.15 -3.80 -0.94
CA LEU A 114 11.39 -4.55 -0.88
C LEU A 114 12.39 -3.86 0.03
N ILE A 115 13.00 -4.64 0.92
CA ILE A 115 13.95 -4.21 1.95
C ILE A 115 15.20 -5.07 1.80
N ALA A 116 16.37 -4.43 1.67
CA ALA A 116 17.64 -5.10 1.46
C ALA A 116 17.94 -6.13 2.56
N GLY A 117 18.26 -7.36 2.17
CA GLY A 117 18.58 -8.47 3.06
C GLY A 117 17.40 -9.01 3.89
N VAL A 118 16.17 -8.57 3.61
CA VAL A 118 14.97 -9.00 4.34
C VAL A 118 14.01 -9.80 3.46
N ASN A 119 13.60 -9.23 2.33
CA ASN A 119 12.64 -9.83 1.41
C ASN A 119 12.96 -9.52 -0.06
N ASP A 120 14.22 -9.32 -0.38
CA ASP A 120 14.70 -8.93 -1.72
C ASP A 120 15.48 -10.04 -2.44
N SER A 121 15.48 -11.26 -1.89
CA SER A 121 16.18 -12.38 -2.51
C SER A 121 15.43 -12.94 -3.72
N PRO A 122 16.15 -13.56 -4.69
CA PRO A 122 15.50 -14.29 -5.80
C PRO A 122 14.59 -15.43 -5.32
N GLU A 123 14.84 -15.99 -4.13
CA GLU A 123 13.98 -17.03 -3.54
C GLU A 123 12.64 -16.43 -3.09
N ASP A 124 12.67 -15.26 -2.45
CA ASP A 124 11.44 -14.54 -2.07
C ASP A 124 10.63 -14.16 -3.31
N ALA A 125 11.31 -13.78 -4.39
CA ALA A 125 10.68 -13.50 -5.67
C ALA A 125 9.96 -14.73 -6.25
N ARG A 126 10.60 -15.91 -6.22
CA ARG A 126 9.98 -17.17 -6.69
C ARG A 126 8.79 -17.56 -5.83
N LYS A 127 8.89 -17.44 -4.50
CA LYS A 127 7.77 -17.68 -3.58
C LYS A 127 6.60 -16.74 -3.88
N LEU A 128 6.88 -15.46 -4.09
CA LEU A 128 5.85 -14.48 -4.45
C LEU A 128 5.19 -14.83 -5.79
N ALA A 129 5.97 -15.21 -6.80
CA ALA A 129 5.46 -15.60 -8.11
C ALA A 129 4.56 -16.85 -8.02
N ALA A 130 5.01 -17.89 -7.32
CA ALA A 130 4.23 -19.12 -7.10
C ALA A 130 2.93 -18.84 -6.33
N PHE A 131 2.98 -17.93 -5.35
CA PHE A 131 1.81 -17.48 -4.60
C PHE A 131 0.80 -16.76 -5.50
N VAL A 132 1.27 -15.99 -6.46
CA VAL A 132 0.44 -15.19 -7.38
C VAL A 132 -0.20 -16.02 -8.48
N SER A 133 0.40 -17.15 -8.89
CA SER A 133 -0.09 -17.98 -10.01
C SER A 133 -1.59 -18.34 -9.93
N PRO A 134 -2.16 -18.80 -8.79
CA PRO A 134 -3.60 -19.07 -8.71
C PRO A 134 -4.47 -17.81 -8.87
N ILE A 135 -3.92 -16.64 -8.53
CA ILE A 135 -4.65 -15.37 -8.70
C ILE A 135 -4.73 -15.00 -10.18
N VAL A 136 -3.67 -15.27 -10.95
CA VAL A 136 -3.63 -15.02 -12.39
C VAL A 136 -4.67 -15.85 -13.15
N ASP A 137 -5.01 -17.04 -12.66
CA ASP A 137 -6.02 -17.92 -13.28
C ASP A 137 -7.45 -17.35 -13.18
N VAL A 138 -7.70 -16.49 -12.19
CA VAL A 138 -9.02 -15.85 -11.96
C VAL A 138 -9.05 -14.41 -12.44
N ALA A 139 -7.95 -13.69 -12.28
CA ALA A 139 -7.84 -12.28 -12.66
C ALA A 139 -7.65 -12.14 -14.17
N GLN A 140 -8.21 -11.08 -14.76
CA GLN A 140 -7.94 -10.73 -16.16
C GLN A 140 -6.52 -10.17 -16.34
N LYS A 141 -6.04 -9.44 -15.34
CA LYS A 141 -4.70 -8.83 -15.33
C LYS A 141 -4.20 -8.69 -13.90
N VAL A 142 -2.97 -9.10 -13.68
CA VAL A 142 -2.27 -8.89 -12.41
C VAL A 142 -1.05 -8.01 -12.65
N ASN A 143 -0.97 -6.90 -11.93
CA ASN A 143 0.20 -6.04 -11.86
C ASN A 143 0.89 -6.31 -10.52
N VAL A 144 2.18 -6.59 -10.54
CA VAL A 144 3.02 -6.70 -9.34
C VAL A 144 3.91 -5.46 -9.27
N ASP A 145 3.61 -4.59 -8.30
CA ASP A 145 4.36 -3.36 -8.06
C ASP A 145 5.43 -3.63 -6.98
N LEU A 146 6.69 -3.62 -7.38
CA LEU A 146 7.83 -3.71 -6.49
C LEU A 146 8.23 -2.31 -6.04
N ILE A 147 8.17 -2.06 -4.75
CA ILE A 147 8.36 -0.74 -4.16
C ILE A 147 9.63 -0.79 -3.31
N PRO A 148 10.77 -0.26 -3.77
CA PRO A 148 11.94 -0.14 -2.91
C PRO A 148 11.61 0.69 -1.67
N VAL A 149 11.99 0.21 -0.49
CA VAL A 149 11.73 0.94 0.76
C VAL A 149 12.37 2.32 0.72
N ASN A 150 11.64 3.31 1.22
CA ASN A 150 12.21 4.60 1.57
C ASN A 150 12.67 4.54 3.02
N PRO A 151 13.95 4.78 3.32
CA PRO A 151 14.44 4.88 4.68
C PRO A 151 13.66 5.97 5.44
N THR A 152 13.28 5.67 6.67
CA THR A 152 12.59 6.62 7.55
C THR A 152 13.31 6.72 8.87
N ASP A 153 13.14 7.83 9.59
CA ASP A 153 13.74 8.02 10.92
C ASP A 153 13.20 6.99 11.95
N HIS A 154 12.05 6.33 11.65
CA HIS A 154 11.43 5.31 12.52
C HIS A 154 11.85 3.88 12.20
N ALA A 155 12.48 3.65 11.06
CA ALA A 155 12.99 2.35 10.64
C ALA A 155 14.35 2.55 9.92
N PRO A 156 15.37 3.02 10.64
CA PRO A 156 16.68 3.35 10.06
C PRO A 156 17.41 2.12 9.50
N ASP A 157 17.10 0.93 10.02
CA ASP A 157 17.71 -0.33 9.59
C ASP A 157 17.10 -0.90 8.30
N PHE A 158 16.00 -0.32 7.82
CA PHE A 158 15.39 -0.74 6.57
C PHE A 158 16.07 -0.04 5.40
N LEU A 159 16.98 -0.75 4.77
CA LEU A 159 17.77 -0.24 3.66
C LEU A 159 17.10 -0.56 2.31
N ARG A 160 17.27 0.35 1.36
CA ARG A 160 16.83 0.13 -0.01
C ARG A 160 17.71 -0.96 -0.66
N PRO A 161 17.10 -1.95 -1.36
CA PRO A 161 17.84 -2.89 -2.20
C PRO A 161 18.65 -2.17 -3.31
N SER A 162 19.73 -2.79 -3.74
CA SER A 162 20.45 -2.32 -4.92
C SER A 162 19.58 -2.45 -6.18
N ASP A 163 19.91 -1.68 -7.21
CA ASP A 163 19.18 -1.75 -8.47
C ASP A 163 19.34 -3.14 -9.12
N ASP A 164 20.50 -3.77 -8.99
CA ASP A 164 20.74 -5.15 -9.46
C ASP A 164 19.88 -6.18 -8.71
N ALA A 165 19.69 -6.02 -7.41
CA ALA A 165 18.81 -6.88 -6.62
C ALA A 165 17.34 -6.71 -7.05
N LEU A 166 16.91 -5.47 -7.30
CA LEU A 166 15.56 -5.16 -7.78
C LEU A 166 15.29 -5.77 -9.16
N GLU A 167 16.24 -5.65 -10.08
CA GLU A 167 16.17 -6.24 -11.42
C GLU A 167 16.14 -7.77 -11.34
N SER A 168 17.02 -8.37 -10.53
CA SER A 168 17.08 -9.82 -10.31
C SER A 168 15.78 -10.36 -9.72
N PHE A 169 15.18 -9.63 -8.77
CA PHE A 169 13.90 -9.97 -8.18
C PHE A 169 12.76 -9.93 -9.21
N ARG A 170 12.72 -8.87 -10.01
CA ARG A 170 11.75 -8.74 -11.10
C ARG A 170 11.84 -9.89 -12.10
N ASP A 171 13.06 -10.21 -12.51
CA ASP A 171 13.29 -11.23 -13.51
C ASP A 171 12.99 -12.64 -12.97
N ALA A 172 13.27 -12.90 -11.69
CA ALA A 172 12.87 -14.14 -11.03
C ALA A 172 11.35 -14.33 -10.98
N ILE A 173 10.57 -13.26 -10.74
CA ILE A 173 9.10 -13.34 -10.85
C ILE A 173 8.69 -13.70 -12.27
N ARG A 174 9.22 -13.02 -13.28
CA ARG A 174 8.87 -13.24 -14.69
C ARG A 174 9.21 -14.64 -15.20
N GLN A 175 10.26 -15.25 -14.66
CA GLN A 175 10.66 -16.62 -14.99
C GLN A 175 9.63 -17.65 -14.49
N VAL A 176 9.07 -17.44 -13.30
CA VAL A 176 8.11 -18.37 -12.68
C VAL A 176 6.68 -18.10 -13.18
N GLU A 177 6.28 -16.83 -13.28
CA GLU A 177 4.92 -16.44 -13.70
C GLU A 177 4.98 -15.33 -14.77
N PRO A 178 5.18 -15.68 -16.03
CA PRO A 178 5.36 -14.71 -17.12
C PRO A 178 4.09 -13.92 -17.48
N ARG A 179 2.94 -14.35 -16.99
CA ARG A 179 1.64 -13.69 -17.25
C ARG A 179 1.44 -12.42 -16.42
N VAL A 180 2.25 -12.19 -15.37
CA VAL A 180 2.15 -10.98 -14.55
C VAL A 180 2.92 -9.82 -15.18
N HIS A 181 2.38 -8.63 -15.02
CA HIS A 181 3.11 -7.40 -15.33
C HIS A 181 3.85 -6.92 -14.07
N VAL A 182 5.18 -6.99 -14.09
CA VAL A 182 6.01 -6.55 -12.96
C VAL A 182 6.57 -5.15 -13.22
N ALA A 183 6.26 -4.20 -12.35
CA ALA A 183 6.75 -2.84 -12.39
C ALA A 183 7.65 -2.54 -11.17
N LEU A 184 8.82 -1.96 -11.43
CA LEU A 184 9.64 -1.33 -10.39
C LEU A 184 9.16 0.11 -10.20
N ARG A 185 8.72 0.43 -9.00
CA ARG A 185 8.31 1.79 -8.65
C ARG A 185 9.52 2.67 -8.47
N VAL A 186 9.59 3.74 -9.24
CA VAL A 186 10.56 4.81 -9.01
C VAL A 186 10.05 5.67 -7.87
N THR A 187 10.82 5.77 -6.81
CA THR A 187 10.53 6.67 -5.70
C THR A 187 10.62 8.11 -6.19
N ARG A 188 9.53 8.85 -6.09
CA ARG A 188 9.51 10.29 -6.34
C ARG A 188 9.50 11.00 -4.99
N GLY A 189 10.56 11.67 -4.67
CA GLY A 189 10.77 12.39 -3.41
C GLY A 189 11.71 11.62 -2.49
N ASP A 190 12.95 12.10 -2.38
CA ASP A 190 13.93 11.64 -1.38
C ASP A 190 13.62 12.19 0.01
N ASP A 191 12.38 12.67 0.21
CA ASP A 191 11.95 13.26 1.45
C ASP A 191 11.75 12.15 2.48
N LYS A 192 12.43 12.22 3.62
CA LYS A 192 12.31 11.29 4.76
C LYS A 192 10.86 11.14 5.27
N THR A 193 9.94 11.95 4.75
CA THR A 193 8.52 11.97 5.09
C THR A 193 7.62 11.30 4.04
N ALA A 194 8.18 10.75 2.95
CA ALA A 194 7.43 10.22 1.82
C ALA A 194 7.06 8.72 1.94
N ALA A 195 7.09 8.14 3.14
CA ALA A 195 6.70 6.76 3.38
C ALA A 195 5.25 6.62 3.86
N CYS A 196 4.66 5.44 3.67
CA CYS A 196 3.33 5.12 4.16
C CYS A 196 3.21 5.35 5.67
N GLY A 197 2.13 6.01 6.11
CA GLY A 197 1.85 6.28 7.52
C GLY A 197 2.56 7.52 8.10
N GLN A 198 3.51 8.14 7.41
CA GLN A 198 4.26 9.31 7.91
C GLN A 198 3.34 10.51 8.21
N LEU A 199 2.29 10.72 7.42
CA LEU A 199 1.30 11.78 7.67
C LEU A 199 0.58 11.61 9.01
N HIS A 200 0.36 10.37 9.47
CA HIS A 200 -0.27 10.10 10.77
C HIS A 200 0.68 10.46 11.92
N ILE A 201 1.95 10.14 11.80
CA ILE A 201 2.97 10.43 12.80
C ILE A 201 3.16 11.94 12.94
N GLN A 202 3.24 12.66 11.81
CA GLN A 202 3.32 14.14 11.81
C GLN A 202 2.09 14.79 12.48
N ARG A 203 0.88 14.28 12.22
CA ARG A 203 -0.34 14.78 12.86
C ARG A 203 -0.35 14.51 14.36
N LYS A 204 0.11 13.35 14.80
CA LYS A 204 0.18 12.99 16.22
C LYS A 204 1.18 13.88 16.95
N SER A 205 2.36 14.11 16.41
CA SER A 205 3.36 15.02 16.98
C SER A 205 2.88 16.47 17.01
N LEU A 206 2.14 16.93 16.00
CA LEU A 206 1.55 18.27 15.97
C LEU A 206 0.40 18.42 16.99
N SER A 207 -0.43 17.40 17.17
CA SER A 207 -1.51 17.41 18.17
C SER A 207 -0.96 17.36 19.59
N GLU A 208 0.09 16.58 19.83
CA GLU A 208 0.79 16.54 21.12
C GLU A 208 1.50 17.87 21.43
N ALA A 209 2.16 18.47 20.44
CA ALA A 209 2.77 19.79 20.58
C ALA A 209 1.72 20.90 20.84
N ARG A 210 0.55 20.79 20.21
CA ARG A 210 -0.55 21.73 20.40
C ARG A 210 -1.18 21.57 21.79
N ALA A 211 -1.43 20.35 22.24
CA ALA A 211 -1.93 20.05 23.57
C ALA A 211 -0.95 20.51 24.66
N ALA A 212 0.36 20.32 24.45
CA ALA A 212 1.39 20.82 25.35
C ALA A 212 1.43 22.37 25.40
N ALA A 213 1.25 23.03 24.25
CA ALA A 213 1.19 24.49 24.18
C ALA A 213 -0.07 25.04 24.87
N GLU A 214 -1.22 24.40 24.68
CA GLU A 214 -2.47 24.77 25.36
C GLU A 214 -2.35 24.60 26.88
N SER A 215 -1.76 23.51 27.35
CA SER A 215 -1.50 23.27 28.78
C SER A 215 -0.52 24.28 29.39
N ALA A 216 0.49 24.74 28.65
CA ALA A 216 1.42 25.76 29.10
C ALA A 216 0.76 27.13 29.21
N VAL A 217 -0.18 27.46 28.31
CA VAL A 217 -0.97 28.70 28.38
C VAL A 217 -1.88 28.74 29.61
N ASP A 218 -2.53 27.61 29.91
CA ASP A 218 -3.39 27.47 31.10
C ASP A 218 -2.57 27.54 32.41
N ALA A 219 -1.29 27.16 32.36
CA ALA A 219 -0.37 27.28 33.47
C ALA A 219 0.27 28.68 33.60
N GLY A 220 -0.10 29.65 32.75
CA GLY A 220 0.46 31.01 32.74
C GLY A 220 1.87 31.11 32.15
N GLU A 221 2.37 30.08 31.50
CA GLU A 221 3.65 30.08 30.82
C GLU A 221 3.52 30.55 29.37
N THR A 222 4.47 31.34 28.89
CA THR A 222 4.49 31.76 27.48
C THR A 222 5.04 30.61 26.62
N PRO A 223 4.24 29.99 25.73
CA PRO A 223 4.72 28.85 24.92
C PRO A 223 5.81 29.34 23.95
N ARG A 224 7.04 28.86 24.14
CA ARG A 224 8.12 29.06 23.16
C ARG A 224 7.94 28.03 22.02
N LEU A 225 7.33 28.47 20.93
CA LEU A 225 7.30 27.72 19.68
C LEU A 225 8.72 27.69 19.09
N VAL A 226 9.50 26.65 19.39
CA VAL A 226 10.80 26.44 18.77
C VAL A 226 10.58 25.78 17.43
N LEU A 227 10.27 26.56 16.42
CA LEU A 227 10.40 26.17 15.02
C LEU A 227 11.91 26.01 14.73
N ARG A 228 12.45 24.81 14.88
CA ARG A 228 13.79 24.49 14.36
C ARG A 228 13.76 24.55 12.84
N ARG A 229 14.07 25.73 12.28
CA ARG A 229 14.51 25.83 10.89
C ARG A 229 15.85 25.09 10.81
N LYS A 230 15.88 23.91 10.15
CA LYS A 230 17.14 23.36 9.69
C LYS A 230 17.75 24.36 8.71
N ARG A 231 18.87 24.96 9.10
CA ARG A 231 19.75 25.67 8.17
C ARG A 231 20.40 24.62 7.28
N ASP A 232 20.31 24.85 5.98
CA ASP A 232 21.05 24.12 4.95
C ASP A 232 22.56 24.15 5.24
N ARG A 233 23.19 22.99 5.14
CA ARG A 233 24.59 22.83 4.78
C ARG A 233 24.71 21.69 3.78
#